data_7a1bc82834137656210134fdd6901ead
#
_entry.id   7a1bc82834137656210134fdd6901ead
#
_cell.length_a   1.000
_cell.length_b   1.000
_cell.length_c   1.000
_cell.angle_alpha   90.00
_cell.angle_beta   90.00
_cell.angle_gamma   90.00
#
_symmetry.space_group_name_H-M   'P 1'
#
loop_
_entity.id
_entity.type
_entity.pdbx_description
1 polymer ?
#
loop_
_entity_poly.entity_id
_entity_poly.type
_entity_poly.pdbx_seq_one_letter_code
_entity_poly.pdbx_strand_id
1 'polypeptide(L)'
;MKITVIGTGYVGLVSGACLAEMGNDVLCLDVDAAKIEALEAGRIPIHEPGLDQLVHRNAASGRLHFTTDVERSVHFGTIQLIAVGTPPDEDGSADLGHVLAAARHIGHHMTDYKLIVDKSTVPVGTADRVDAAIADALTGRGVTIPYAVVSNPEFLKEGAAVDDFMRPDRIIVGAEDERAILMMKALYAPFQRNREKLLIMDRRSAELTKYAANAMLATRISFMNELALLAEKLGADIEHVRQGIGADPRIGYHFLYAGCGYGGSCFPKDVRALIRTGAEH
;
A
#
# COMPACT_ATOMS: atom_id res chain seq x y z
N MET A 1 19.10 2.21 4.82
CA MET A 1 18.80 0.76 4.87
C MET A 1 18.80 0.22 3.46
N LYS A 2 18.93 -1.12 3.27
CA LYS A 2 18.74 -1.77 1.96
C LYS A 2 17.33 -2.30 1.88
N ILE A 3 16.60 -1.88 0.86
CA ILE A 3 15.17 -2.16 0.68
C ILE A 3 14.95 -2.70 -0.73
N THR A 4 14.26 -3.82 -0.84
CA THR A 4 13.71 -4.29 -2.10
C THR A 4 12.23 -3.94 -2.15
N VAL A 5 11.79 -3.35 -3.25
CA VAL A 5 10.37 -3.09 -3.54
C VAL A 5 9.95 -4.03 -4.66
N ILE A 6 9.02 -4.91 -4.38
CA ILE A 6 8.51 -5.92 -5.32
C ILE A 6 7.22 -5.40 -5.95
N GLY A 7 7.27 -5.12 -7.24
CA GLY A 7 6.25 -4.43 -8.02
C GLY A 7 6.59 -2.95 -8.23
N THR A 8 6.58 -2.50 -9.50
CA THR A 8 6.79 -1.10 -9.90
C THR A 8 5.52 -0.46 -10.45
N GLY A 9 4.38 -0.90 -9.91
CA GLY A 9 3.12 -0.19 -10.09
C GLY A 9 3.09 1.13 -9.32
N TYR A 10 1.91 1.74 -9.25
CA TYR A 10 1.71 3.04 -8.61
C TYR A 10 2.28 3.08 -7.18
N VAL A 11 1.84 2.16 -6.32
CA VAL A 11 2.26 2.10 -4.91
C VAL A 11 3.76 1.79 -4.78
N GLY A 12 4.25 0.82 -5.55
CA GLY A 12 5.65 0.38 -5.43
C GLY A 12 6.63 1.43 -5.90
N LEU A 13 6.40 2.05 -7.06
CA LEU A 13 7.31 3.07 -7.60
C LEU A 13 7.34 4.33 -6.73
N VAL A 14 6.18 4.82 -6.28
CA VAL A 14 6.10 5.96 -5.36
C VAL A 14 6.82 5.64 -4.05
N SER A 15 6.54 4.45 -3.45
CA SER A 15 7.20 4.04 -2.21
C SER A 15 8.71 3.93 -2.37
N GLY A 16 9.18 3.28 -3.44
CA GLY A 16 10.60 3.12 -3.71
C GLY A 16 11.33 4.45 -3.88
N ALA A 17 10.77 5.36 -4.68
CA ALA A 17 11.34 6.68 -4.91
C ALA A 17 11.38 7.53 -3.64
N CYS A 18 10.31 7.55 -2.84
CA CYS A 18 10.24 8.28 -1.59
C CYS A 18 11.18 7.71 -0.51
N LEU A 19 11.31 6.38 -0.43
CA LEU A 19 12.25 5.73 0.49
C LEU A 19 13.71 6.01 0.10
N ALA A 20 14.03 6.00 -1.20
CA ALA A 20 15.36 6.39 -1.71
C ALA A 20 15.67 7.85 -1.40
N GLU A 21 14.69 8.76 -1.49
CA GLU A 21 14.83 10.18 -1.15
C GLU A 21 15.21 10.38 0.33
N MET A 22 14.77 9.50 1.21
CA MET A 22 15.13 9.51 2.63
C MET A 22 16.49 8.86 2.92
N GLY A 23 17.28 8.58 1.88
CA GLY A 23 18.65 8.08 2.03
C GLY A 23 18.78 6.57 2.15
N ASN A 24 17.76 5.81 1.79
CA ASN A 24 17.85 4.35 1.70
C ASN A 24 18.40 3.93 0.33
N ASP A 25 19.06 2.76 0.29
CA ASP A 25 19.39 2.07 -0.94
C ASP A 25 18.20 1.20 -1.35
N VAL A 26 17.60 1.48 -2.48
CA VAL A 26 16.35 0.84 -2.92
C VAL A 26 16.55 0.15 -4.26
N LEU A 27 16.14 -1.11 -4.34
CA LEU A 27 16.08 -1.90 -5.57
C LEU A 27 14.62 -2.26 -5.85
N CYS A 28 14.08 -1.74 -6.94
CA CYS A 28 12.74 -2.05 -7.40
C CYS A 28 12.76 -3.22 -8.37
N LEU A 29 12.00 -4.27 -8.06
CA LEU A 29 11.81 -5.46 -8.89
C LEU A 29 10.45 -5.40 -9.59
N ASP A 30 10.42 -5.67 -10.89
CA ASP A 30 9.18 -6.01 -11.61
C ASP A 30 9.46 -7.16 -12.59
N VAL A 31 8.46 -7.98 -12.84
CA VAL A 31 8.55 -9.07 -13.82
C VAL A 31 8.41 -8.58 -15.27
N ASP A 32 7.88 -7.39 -15.46
CA ASP A 32 7.71 -6.75 -16.77
C ASP A 32 9.04 -6.09 -17.22
N ALA A 33 9.76 -6.77 -18.11
CA ALA A 33 11.03 -6.29 -18.62
C ALA A 33 10.91 -4.95 -19.36
N ALA A 34 9.82 -4.74 -20.11
CA ALA A 34 9.62 -3.49 -20.84
C ALA A 34 9.43 -2.29 -19.89
N LYS A 35 8.77 -2.52 -18.76
CA LYS A 35 8.61 -1.52 -17.70
C LYS A 35 9.95 -1.18 -17.04
N ILE A 36 10.78 -2.20 -16.74
CA ILE A 36 12.10 -1.99 -16.14
C ILE A 36 13.02 -1.26 -17.12
N GLU A 37 13.07 -1.65 -18.40
CA GLU A 37 13.83 -0.94 -19.42
C GLU A 37 13.39 0.53 -19.57
N ALA A 38 12.09 0.80 -19.50
CA ALA A 38 11.58 2.17 -19.52
C ALA A 38 12.09 2.97 -18.32
N LEU A 39 12.00 2.41 -17.10
CA LEU A 39 12.46 3.05 -15.86
C LEU A 39 13.97 3.30 -15.86
N GLU A 40 14.78 2.34 -16.31
CA GLU A 40 16.23 2.49 -16.48
C GLU A 40 16.60 3.57 -17.50
N ALA A 41 15.78 3.72 -18.55
CA ALA A 41 15.89 4.80 -19.53
C ALA A 41 15.31 6.14 -19.05
N GLY A 42 14.87 6.24 -17.80
CA GLY A 42 14.28 7.45 -17.21
C GLY A 42 12.85 7.75 -17.68
N ARG A 43 12.15 6.81 -18.30
CA ARG A 43 10.74 6.96 -18.70
C ARG A 43 9.84 6.39 -17.61
N ILE A 44 9.11 7.26 -16.95
CA ILE A 44 8.23 6.87 -15.82
C ILE A 44 6.86 6.44 -16.38
N PRO A 45 6.41 5.20 -16.12
CA PRO A 45 5.19 4.65 -16.74
C PRO A 45 3.89 5.14 -16.09
N ILE A 46 3.98 5.94 -15.04
CA ILE A 46 2.84 6.49 -14.32
C ILE A 46 2.97 8.00 -14.20
N HIS A 47 1.85 8.71 -14.22
CA HIS A 47 1.83 10.15 -14.00
C HIS A 47 1.47 10.47 -12.55
N GLU A 48 2.44 11.03 -11.80
CA GLU A 48 2.23 11.49 -10.42
C GLU A 48 3.08 12.74 -10.19
N PRO A 49 2.51 13.85 -9.69
CA PRO A 49 3.24 15.09 -9.46
C PRO A 49 4.50 14.88 -8.59
N GLY A 50 5.64 15.32 -9.10
CA GLY A 50 6.93 15.24 -8.41
C GLY A 50 7.64 13.88 -8.48
N LEU A 51 7.00 12.81 -8.96
CA LEU A 51 7.59 11.48 -9.02
C LEU A 51 8.77 11.40 -10.01
N ASP A 52 8.63 11.98 -11.20
CA ASP A 52 9.71 12.01 -12.22
C ASP A 52 11.01 12.56 -11.65
N GLN A 53 10.92 13.71 -10.96
CA GLN A 53 12.08 14.36 -10.35
C GLN A 53 12.73 13.50 -9.27
N LEU A 54 11.90 12.81 -8.44
CA LEU A 54 12.38 11.92 -7.39
C LEU A 54 13.10 10.71 -7.98
N VAL A 55 12.52 10.06 -8.98
CA VAL A 55 13.10 8.88 -9.64
C VAL A 55 14.43 9.26 -10.29
N HIS A 56 14.47 10.28 -11.13
CA HIS A 56 15.69 10.71 -11.82
C HIS A 56 16.80 11.09 -10.84
N ARG A 57 16.51 11.88 -9.82
CA ARG A 57 17.49 12.31 -8.83
C ARG A 57 18.08 11.14 -8.04
N ASN A 58 17.23 10.21 -7.61
CA ASN A 58 17.65 9.08 -6.80
C ASN A 58 18.35 7.99 -7.64
N ALA A 59 17.95 7.78 -8.89
CA ALA A 59 18.66 6.92 -9.81
C ALA A 59 20.06 7.50 -10.12
N ALA A 60 20.16 8.79 -10.44
CA ALA A 60 21.45 9.45 -10.71
C ALA A 60 22.38 9.44 -9.49
N SER A 61 21.85 9.46 -8.27
CA SER A 61 22.65 9.38 -7.03
C SER A 61 23.02 7.95 -6.61
N GLY A 62 22.59 6.94 -7.37
CA GLY A 62 22.85 5.53 -7.07
C GLY A 62 22.10 4.99 -5.85
N ARG A 63 20.98 5.60 -5.46
CA ARG A 63 20.13 5.14 -4.37
C ARG A 63 18.88 4.39 -4.83
N LEU A 64 18.49 4.53 -6.09
CA LEU A 64 17.33 3.86 -6.67
C LEU A 64 17.75 3.07 -7.89
N HIS A 65 17.47 1.78 -7.87
CA HIS A 65 17.82 0.84 -8.93
C HIS A 65 16.59 0.05 -9.35
N PHE A 66 16.65 -0.53 -10.55
CA PHE A 66 15.59 -1.35 -11.12
C PHE A 66 16.15 -2.71 -11.57
N THR A 67 15.33 -3.75 -11.56
CA THR A 67 15.74 -5.09 -11.99
C THR A 67 14.55 -5.99 -12.30
N THR A 68 14.78 -6.98 -13.17
CA THR A 68 13.89 -8.13 -13.34
C THR A 68 14.42 -9.38 -12.64
N ASP A 69 15.62 -9.31 -12.04
CA ASP A 69 16.28 -10.43 -11.39
C ASP A 69 15.76 -10.61 -9.96
N VAL A 70 14.95 -11.67 -9.80
CA VAL A 70 14.29 -12.00 -8.52
C VAL A 70 15.34 -12.36 -7.45
N GLU A 71 16.32 -13.22 -7.77
CA GLU A 71 17.33 -13.68 -6.81
C GLU A 71 18.17 -12.51 -6.30
N ARG A 72 18.70 -11.68 -7.23
CA ARG A 72 19.42 -10.46 -6.88
C ARG A 72 18.58 -9.54 -5.97
N SER A 73 17.30 -9.41 -6.27
CA SER A 73 16.41 -8.52 -5.52
C SER A 73 16.21 -8.99 -4.08
N VAL A 74 16.04 -10.30 -3.85
CA VAL A 74 15.89 -10.88 -2.51
C VAL A 74 17.19 -10.76 -1.71
N HIS A 75 18.35 -10.99 -2.34
CA HIS A 75 19.64 -10.85 -1.67
C HIS A 75 19.97 -9.39 -1.33
N PHE A 76 19.49 -8.43 -2.13
CA PHE A 76 19.79 -7.01 -1.95
C PHE A 76 19.20 -6.43 -0.67
N GLY A 77 17.87 -6.55 -0.47
CA GLY A 77 17.16 -5.89 0.62
C GLY A 77 17.04 -6.74 1.88
N THR A 78 17.33 -6.15 3.03
CA THR A 78 16.91 -6.72 4.32
C THR A 78 15.41 -6.54 4.53
N ILE A 79 14.85 -5.42 4.02
CA ILE A 79 13.41 -5.16 3.99
C ILE A 79 12.90 -5.51 2.59
N GLN A 80 11.91 -6.40 2.52
CA GLN A 80 11.25 -6.85 1.30
C GLN A 80 9.83 -6.29 1.28
N LEU A 81 9.61 -5.21 0.51
CA LEU A 81 8.32 -4.52 0.45
C LEU A 81 7.49 -5.10 -0.71
N ILE A 82 6.44 -5.83 -0.41
CA ILE A 82 5.52 -6.37 -1.41
C ILE A 82 4.50 -5.30 -1.76
N ALA A 83 4.57 -4.77 -2.99
CA ALA A 83 3.71 -3.70 -3.51
C ALA A 83 3.16 -4.08 -4.90
N VAL A 84 2.72 -5.32 -5.02
CA VAL A 84 2.14 -5.87 -6.25
C VAL A 84 0.64 -5.62 -6.33
N GLY A 85 0.09 -5.65 -7.56
CA GLY A 85 -1.35 -5.52 -7.77
C GLY A 85 -2.14 -6.69 -7.18
N THR A 86 -3.33 -6.38 -6.67
CA THR A 86 -4.33 -7.33 -6.18
C THR A 86 -5.64 -7.08 -6.94
N PRO A 87 -5.74 -7.51 -8.21
CA PRO A 87 -6.94 -7.29 -9.00
C PRO A 87 -8.14 -8.03 -8.39
N PRO A 88 -9.38 -7.58 -8.65
CA PRO A 88 -10.56 -8.32 -8.22
C PRO A 88 -10.67 -9.62 -9.01
N ASP A 89 -11.00 -10.71 -8.32
CA ASP A 89 -11.41 -11.97 -8.93
C ASP A 89 -12.90 -11.91 -9.37
N GLU A 90 -13.38 -12.90 -10.12
CA GLU A 90 -14.73 -12.95 -10.64
C GLU A 90 -15.81 -12.90 -9.54
N ASP A 91 -15.52 -13.48 -8.37
CA ASP A 91 -16.40 -13.51 -7.19
C ASP A 91 -16.33 -12.22 -6.32
N GLY A 92 -15.51 -11.24 -6.73
CA GLY A 92 -15.29 -9.99 -6.02
C GLY A 92 -14.23 -10.04 -4.91
N SER A 93 -13.60 -11.21 -4.67
CA SER A 93 -12.44 -11.33 -3.80
C SER A 93 -11.20 -10.64 -4.43
N ALA A 94 -10.16 -10.43 -3.64
CA ALA A 94 -8.88 -9.96 -4.18
C ALA A 94 -8.01 -11.15 -4.58
N ASP A 95 -7.50 -11.16 -5.83
CA ASP A 95 -6.52 -12.14 -6.26
C ASP A 95 -5.18 -11.91 -5.54
N LEU A 96 -4.76 -12.88 -4.74
CA LEU A 96 -3.51 -12.86 -4.01
C LEU A 96 -2.36 -13.60 -4.72
N GLY A 97 -2.58 -14.05 -5.95
CA GLY A 97 -1.60 -14.83 -6.71
C GLY A 97 -0.22 -14.16 -6.77
N HIS A 98 -0.18 -12.86 -7.07
CA HIS A 98 1.07 -12.10 -7.13
C HIS A 98 1.72 -11.90 -5.75
N VAL A 99 0.94 -11.66 -4.71
CA VAL A 99 1.44 -11.50 -3.32
C VAL A 99 2.09 -12.79 -2.84
N LEU A 100 1.40 -13.93 -3.01
CA LEU A 100 1.91 -15.23 -2.60
C LEU A 100 3.07 -15.72 -3.47
N ALA A 101 3.12 -15.35 -4.76
CA ALA A 101 4.27 -15.61 -5.60
C ALA A 101 5.51 -14.84 -5.11
N ALA A 102 5.37 -13.56 -4.78
CA ALA A 102 6.44 -12.76 -4.19
C ALA A 102 6.94 -13.38 -2.87
N ALA A 103 6.03 -13.79 -1.98
CA ALA A 103 6.36 -14.47 -0.73
C ALA A 103 7.17 -15.76 -0.97
N ARG A 104 6.73 -16.60 -1.90
CA ARG A 104 7.47 -17.84 -2.26
C ARG A 104 8.85 -17.52 -2.82
N HIS A 105 8.99 -16.53 -3.71
CA HIS A 105 10.30 -16.12 -4.24
C HIS A 105 11.23 -15.65 -3.13
N ILE A 106 10.74 -14.86 -2.16
CA ILE A 106 11.54 -14.47 -0.99
C ILE A 106 12.00 -15.72 -0.24
N GLY A 107 11.10 -16.64 0.10
CA GLY A 107 11.43 -17.88 0.81
C GLY A 107 12.40 -18.79 0.04
N HIS A 108 12.33 -18.81 -1.29
CA HIS A 108 13.24 -19.61 -2.13
C HIS A 108 14.67 -19.05 -2.20
N HIS A 109 14.84 -17.72 -2.16
CA HIS A 109 16.15 -17.09 -2.39
C HIS A 109 16.78 -16.48 -1.14
N MET A 110 16.02 -16.24 -0.04
CA MET A 110 16.61 -15.65 1.15
C MET A 110 17.68 -16.55 1.79
N THR A 111 18.77 -15.92 2.25
CA THR A 111 19.91 -16.58 2.91
C THR A 111 20.18 -16.03 4.30
N ASP A 112 19.58 -14.91 4.65
CA ASP A 112 19.70 -14.19 5.90
C ASP A 112 18.34 -13.63 6.33
N TYR A 113 18.30 -12.99 7.52
CA TYR A 113 17.07 -12.39 8.05
C TYR A 113 16.44 -11.42 7.07
N LYS A 114 15.14 -11.58 6.83
CA LYS A 114 14.32 -10.65 6.05
C LYS A 114 13.14 -10.12 6.88
N LEU A 115 12.85 -8.84 6.73
CA LEU A 115 11.60 -8.23 7.13
C LEU A 115 10.71 -8.13 5.88
N ILE A 116 9.66 -8.93 5.84
CA ILE A 116 8.70 -8.94 4.75
C ILE A 116 7.56 -7.98 5.11
N VAL A 117 7.34 -6.98 4.28
CA VAL A 117 6.36 -5.92 4.50
C VAL A 117 5.31 -6.00 3.41
N ASP A 118 4.12 -6.45 3.74
CA ASP A 118 2.99 -6.43 2.81
C ASP A 118 2.39 -5.03 2.78
N LYS A 119 2.63 -4.33 1.67
CA LYS A 119 2.10 -2.99 1.40
C LYS A 119 0.92 -3.01 0.44
N SER A 120 0.71 -4.08 -0.26
CA SER A 120 -0.46 -4.28 -1.11
C SER A 120 -1.76 -4.20 -0.29
N THR A 121 -2.85 -3.73 -0.91
CA THR A 121 -4.17 -3.78 -0.27
C THR A 121 -4.73 -5.19 -0.37
N VAL A 122 -4.83 -5.87 0.76
CA VAL A 122 -5.12 -7.31 0.86
C VAL A 122 -6.20 -7.60 1.91
N PRO A 123 -7.00 -8.68 1.73
CA PRO A 123 -7.96 -9.15 2.72
C PRO A 123 -7.30 -9.52 4.05
N VAL A 124 -8.11 -9.46 5.11
CA VAL A 124 -7.69 -9.85 6.46
C VAL A 124 -7.21 -11.30 6.49
N GLY A 125 -6.06 -11.54 7.11
CA GLY A 125 -5.41 -12.86 7.18
C GLY A 125 -4.42 -13.12 6.04
N THR A 126 -4.16 -12.16 5.17
CA THR A 126 -3.18 -12.32 4.09
C THR A 126 -1.75 -12.43 4.63
N ALA A 127 -1.40 -11.69 5.68
CA ALA A 127 -0.08 -11.81 6.31
C ALA A 127 0.18 -13.24 6.84
N ASP A 128 -0.83 -13.92 7.35
CA ASP A 128 -0.72 -15.34 7.77
C ASP A 128 -0.45 -16.25 6.57
N ARG A 129 -1.05 -15.97 5.41
CA ARG A 129 -0.82 -16.72 4.16
C ARG A 129 0.56 -16.44 3.56
N VAL A 130 1.05 -15.20 3.66
CA VAL A 130 2.42 -14.83 3.27
C VAL A 130 3.43 -15.54 4.16
N ASP A 131 3.20 -15.57 5.46
CA ASP A 131 4.03 -16.29 6.44
C ASP A 131 4.10 -17.79 6.11
N ALA A 132 2.96 -18.45 5.91
CA ALA A 132 2.89 -19.85 5.52
C ALA A 132 3.64 -20.12 4.20
N ALA A 133 3.48 -19.26 3.17
CA ALA A 133 4.14 -19.44 1.88
C ALA A 133 5.68 -19.35 1.98
N ILE A 134 6.19 -18.50 2.87
CA ILE A 134 7.63 -18.41 3.15
C ILE A 134 8.11 -19.63 3.93
N ALA A 135 7.39 -20.02 4.98
CA ALA A 135 7.70 -21.20 5.80
C ALA A 135 7.77 -22.48 4.96
N ASP A 136 6.80 -22.69 4.06
CA ASP A 136 6.76 -23.82 3.14
C ASP A 136 7.98 -23.83 2.21
N ALA A 137 8.37 -22.67 1.66
CA ALA A 137 9.54 -22.53 0.79
C ALA A 137 10.84 -22.85 1.54
N LEU A 138 11.00 -22.36 2.77
CA LEU A 138 12.16 -22.65 3.63
C LEU A 138 12.21 -24.14 4.01
N THR A 139 11.08 -24.72 4.36
CA THR A 139 10.95 -26.15 4.68
C THR A 139 11.33 -27.00 3.46
N GLY A 140 10.85 -26.66 2.26
CA GLY A 140 11.20 -27.34 1.02
C GLY A 140 12.69 -27.28 0.69
N ARG A 141 13.40 -26.25 1.16
CA ARG A 141 14.86 -26.11 1.04
C ARG A 141 15.63 -26.82 2.17
N GLY A 142 14.96 -27.29 3.21
CA GLY A 142 15.61 -27.88 4.39
C GLY A 142 16.42 -26.89 5.22
N VAL A 143 16.07 -25.60 5.22
CA VAL A 143 16.77 -24.53 5.95
C VAL A 143 15.86 -23.81 6.94
N THR A 144 16.47 -23.29 8.01
CA THR A 144 15.80 -22.45 9.00
C THR A 144 16.45 -21.09 8.99
N ILE A 145 15.73 -20.09 8.45
CA ILE A 145 16.21 -18.69 8.39
C ILE A 145 15.17 -17.83 9.10
N PRO A 146 15.57 -17.00 10.07
CA PRO A 146 14.64 -16.13 10.78
C PRO A 146 14.09 -15.04 9.84
N TYR A 147 12.82 -14.71 9.99
CA TYR A 147 12.15 -13.62 9.28
C TYR A 147 10.97 -13.09 10.10
N ALA A 148 10.39 -11.98 9.67
CA ALA A 148 9.12 -11.47 10.21
C ALA A 148 8.25 -10.95 9.07
N VAL A 149 6.94 -11.11 9.21
CA VAL A 149 5.93 -10.57 8.28
C VAL A 149 5.17 -9.44 8.95
N VAL A 150 5.03 -8.33 8.23
CA VAL A 150 4.38 -7.09 8.68
C VAL A 150 3.34 -6.66 7.65
N SER A 151 2.17 -6.26 8.10
CA SER A 151 1.15 -5.59 7.29
C SER A 151 1.35 -4.07 7.38
N ASN A 152 1.56 -3.41 6.25
CA ASN A 152 1.77 -1.97 6.18
C ASN A 152 0.97 -1.36 5.03
N PRO A 153 -0.36 -1.31 5.15
CA PRO A 153 -1.22 -0.79 4.08
C PRO A 153 -0.90 0.66 3.74
N GLU A 154 -1.08 1.02 2.48
CA GLU A 154 -0.90 2.39 1.99
C GLU A 154 -2.21 3.19 2.02
N PHE A 155 -2.11 4.52 2.08
CA PHE A 155 -3.24 5.45 2.04
C PHE A 155 -2.96 6.60 1.06
N LEU A 156 -2.33 6.29 -0.06
CA LEU A 156 -1.94 7.23 -1.09
C LEU A 156 -3.15 7.63 -1.94
N LYS A 157 -3.24 8.91 -2.27
CA LYS A 157 -4.24 9.44 -3.21
C LYS A 157 -3.58 9.66 -4.57
N GLU A 158 -4.18 9.13 -5.63
CA GLU A 158 -3.76 9.42 -7.00
C GLU A 158 -3.74 10.94 -7.25
N GLY A 159 -2.64 11.46 -7.78
CA GLY A 159 -2.40 12.90 -7.97
C GLY A 159 -1.79 13.62 -6.76
N ALA A 160 -1.63 12.95 -5.61
CA ALA A 160 -0.98 13.50 -4.41
C ALA A 160 -0.12 12.47 -3.65
N ALA A 161 0.19 11.33 -4.28
CA ALA A 161 0.80 10.19 -3.60
C ALA A 161 2.22 10.48 -3.08
N VAL A 162 3.01 11.26 -3.79
CA VAL A 162 4.34 11.68 -3.33
C VAL A 162 4.22 12.51 -2.05
N ASP A 163 3.31 13.49 -2.02
CA ASP A 163 3.08 14.31 -0.83
C ASP A 163 2.50 13.48 0.32
N ASP A 164 1.53 12.61 0.05
CA ASP A 164 0.94 11.71 1.05
C ASP A 164 2.00 10.76 1.67
N PHE A 165 2.94 10.26 0.85
CA PHE A 165 4.01 9.40 1.35
C PHE A 165 5.04 10.19 2.17
N MET A 166 5.44 11.36 1.67
CA MET A 166 6.45 12.21 2.32
C MET A 166 5.92 12.92 3.59
N ARG A 167 4.61 13.16 3.65
CA ARG A 167 3.93 13.86 4.76
C ARG A 167 2.66 13.12 5.17
N PRO A 168 2.74 11.83 5.54
CA PRO A 168 1.56 11.04 5.84
C PRO A 168 0.76 11.61 7.01
N ASP A 169 -0.56 11.49 6.96
CA ASP A 169 -1.42 11.77 8.12
C ASP A 169 -1.24 10.71 9.18
N ARG A 170 -1.09 9.46 8.77
CA ARG A 170 -0.86 8.27 9.60
C ARG A 170 -0.07 7.21 8.84
N ILE A 171 0.62 6.38 9.59
CA ILE A 171 1.31 5.17 9.09
C ILE A 171 0.82 4.00 9.93
N ILE A 172 0.20 3.02 9.29
CA ILE A 172 -0.30 1.81 9.97
C ILE A 172 0.70 0.68 9.80
N VAL A 173 1.06 0.04 10.91
CA VAL A 173 1.96 -1.11 10.92
C VAL A 173 1.34 -2.20 11.79
N GLY A 174 0.99 -3.31 11.17
CA GLY A 174 0.56 -4.54 11.82
C GLY A 174 1.75 -5.46 12.05
N ALA A 175 2.20 -5.60 13.30
CA ALA A 175 3.34 -6.43 13.65
C ALA A 175 3.29 -6.84 15.13
N GLU A 176 3.72 -8.07 15.43
CA GLU A 176 3.88 -8.60 16.78
C GLU A 176 5.36 -8.77 17.18
N ASP A 177 6.26 -8.93 16.20
CA ASP A 177 7.69 -9.10 16.44
C ASP A 177 8.37 -7.78 16.80
N GLU A 178 9.05 -7.72 17.96
CA GLU A 178 9.70 -6.50 18.47
C GLU A 178 10.79 -5.98 17.52
N ARG A 179 11.58 -6.85 16.88
CA ARG A 179 12.62 -6.48 15.94
C ARG A 179 12.00 -5.87 14.69
N ALA A 180 10.93 -6.45 14.18
CA ALA A 180 10.19 -5.90 13.05
C ALA A 180 9.62 -4.51 13.38
N ILE A 181 9.02 -4.34 14.56
CA ILE A 181 8.50 -3.05 15.03
C ILE A 181 9.60 -1.99 15.08
N LEU A 182 10.78 -2.32 15.65
CA LEU A 182 11.91 -1.40 15.72
C LEU A 182 12.43 -1.03 14.32
N MET A 183 12.49 -1.98 13.39
CA MET A 183 12.91 -1.73 12.01
C MET A 183 11.90 -0.83 11.29
N MET A 184 10.60 -1.04 11.46
CA MET A 184 9.56 -0.19 10.87
C MET A 184 9.56 1.21 11.48
N LYS A 185 9.77 1.35 12.80
CA LYS A 185 9.97 2.66 13.45
C LYS A 185 11.16 3.40 12.85
N ALA A 186 12.29 2.73 12.67
CA ALA A 186 13.49 3.33 12.08
C ALA A 186 13.28 3.71 10.60
N LEU A 187 12.58 2.87 9.82
CA LEU A 187 12.25 3.13 8.42
C LEU A 187 11.40 4.40 8.26
N TYR A 188 10.38 4.54 9.12
CA TYR A 188 9.42 5.65 9.03
C TYR A 188 9.77 6.87 9.89
N ALA A 189 10.87 6.85 10.67
CA ALA A 189 11.29 7.98 11.50
C ALA A 189 11.43 9.31 10.71
N PRO A 190 12.01 9.34 9.48
CA PRO A 190 12.15 10.58 8.73
C PRO A 190 10.82 11.24 8.33
N PHE A 191 9.73 10.47 8.30
CA PHE A 191 8.39 10.94 7.88
C PHE A 191 7.55 11.51 9.04
N GLN A 192 8.07 11.45 10.29
CA GLN A 192 7.35 11.81 11.52
C GLN A 192 7.90 13.08 12.20
N ARG A 193 8.17 14.13 11.42
CA ARG A 193 8.93 15.31 11.89
C ARG A 193 8.34 16.03 13.10
N ASN A 194 7.02 16.16 13.19
CA ASN A 194 6.36 17.05 14.18
C ASN A 194 5.49 16.31 15.19
N ARG A 195 5.08 15.08 14.91
CA ARG A 195 4.25 14.27 15.80
C ARG A 195 4.41 12.79 15.45
N GLU A 196 4.16 11.93 16.40
CA GLU A 196 4.09 10.50 16.13
C GLU A 196 2.87 10.20 15.25
N LYS A 197 3.11 9.56 14.11
CA LYS A 197 2.11 9.19 13.11
C LYS A 197 2.03 7.69 12.90
N LEU A 198 2.98 6.96 13.49
CA LEU A 198 3.08 5.52 13.39
C LEU A 198 2.17 4.86 14.41
N LEU A 199 1.19 4.12 13.94
CA LEU A 199 0.25 3.35 14.75
C LEU A 199 0.60 1.87 14.60
N ILE A 200 1.05 1.26 15.70
CA ILE A 200 1.36 -0.18 15.76
C ILE A 200 0.12 -0.92 16.25
N MET A 201 -0.23 -1.99 15.58
CA MET A 201 -1.35 -2.88 15.91
C MET A 201 -1.03 -4.32 15.45
N ASP A 202 -1.92 -5.26 15.69
CA ASP A 202 -1.82 -6.59 15.11
C ASP A 202 -2.02 -6.57 13.58
N ARG A 203 -1.55 -7.60 12.88
CA ARG A 203 -1.57 -7.68 11.41
C ARG A 203 -2.99 -7.61 10.84
N ARG A 204 -3.93 -8.34 11.43
CA ARG A 204 -5.32 -8.41 10.96
C ARG A 204 -6.04 -7.07 11.12
N SER A 205 -5.82 -6.36 12.22
CA SER A 205 -6.34 -5.01 12.43
C SER A 205 -5.78 -4.02 11.43
N ALA A 206 -4.49 -4.12 11.09
CA ALA A 206 -3.86 -3.28 10.07
C ALA A 206 -4.48 -3.52 8.68
N GLU A 207 -4.66 -4.78 8.28
CA GLU A 207 -5.30 -5.15 7.01
C GLU A 207 -6.75 -4.64 6.96
N LEU A 208 -7.53 -4.85 8.02
CA LEU A 208 -8.92 -4.38 8.08
C LEU A 208 -9.02 -2.85 8.03
N THR A 209 -8.08 -2.14 8.66
CA THR A 209 -8.07 -0.68 8.71
C THR A 209 -8.08 -0.05 7.32
N LYS A 210 -7.37 -0.64 6.34
CA LYS A 210 -7.35 -0.15 4.95
C LYS A 210 -8.73 -0.24 4.31
N TYR A 211 -9.36 -1.41 4.38
CA TYR A 211 -10.70 -1.62 3.83
C TYR A 211 -11.76 -0.76 4.52
N ALA A 212 -11.72 -0.69 5.86
CA ALA A 212 -12.65 0.11 6.64
C ALA A 212 -12.54 1.60 6.29
N ALA A 213 -11.32 2.14 6.13
CA ALA A 213 -11.11 3.52 5.73
C ALA A 213 -11.70 3.81 4.34
N ASN A 214 -11.42 2.97 3.34
CA ASN A 214 -11.92 3.16 1.99
C ASN A 214 -13.45 3.00 1.92
N ALA A 215 -14.01 2.01 2.62
CA ALA A 215 -15.46 1.82 2.70
C ALA A 215 -16.17 3.00 3.39
N MET A 216 -15.60 3.56 4.46
CA MET A 216 -16.14 4.75 5.13
C MET A 216 -16.18 5.94 4.17
N LEU A 217 -15.10 6.18 3.39
CA LEU A 217 -15.07 7.27 2.41
C LEU A 217 -16.10 7.07 1.28
N ALA A 218 -16.23 5.85 0.76
CA ALA A 218 -17.24 5.50 -0.23
C ALA A 218 -18.66 5.66 0.32
N THR A 219 -18.90 5.26 1.57
CA THR A 219 -20.20 5.42 2.25
C THR A 219 -20.59 6.90 2.38
N ARG A 220 -19.63 7.79 2.70
CA ARG A 220 -19.89 9.24 2.78
C ARG A 220 -20.37 9.80 1.45
N ILE A 221 -19.75 9.39 0.33
CA ILE A 221 -20.16 9.81 -1.01
C ILE A 221 -21.58 9.29 -1.31
N SER A 222 -21.85 8.01 -1.07
CA SER A 222 -23.16 7.41 -1.29
C SER A 222 -24.24 8.05 -0.44
N PHE A 223 -23.96 8.32 0.84
CA PHE A 223 -24.87 9.02 1.74
C PHE A 223 -25.25 10.40 1.20
N MET A 224 -24.29 11.17 0.72
CA MET A 224 -24.55 12.49 0.15
C MET A 224 -25.36 12.40 -1.15
N ASN A 225 -25.17 11.37 -1.96
CA ASN A 225 -25.97 11.14 -3.18
C ASN A 225 -27.43 10.82 -2.83
N GLU A 226 -27.67 9.98 -1.81
CA GLU A 226 -29.04 9.70 -1.34
C GLU A 226 -29.70 10.98 -0.80
N LEU A 227 -28.97 11.78 -0.03
CA LEU A 227 -29.50 13.07 0.44
C LEU A 227 -29.75 14.06 -0.70
N ALA A 228 -28.96 14.07 -1.76
CA ALA A 228 -29.18 14.93 -2.92
C ALA A 228 -30.51 14.61 -3.60
N LEU A 229 -30.83 13.33 -3.80
CA LEU A 229 -32.10 12.89 -4.36
C LEU A 229 -33.29 13.26 -3.46
N LEU A 230 -33.12 13.21 -2.15
CA LEU A 230 -34.14 13.65 -1.21
C LEU A 230 -34.31 15.17 -1.22
N ALA A 231 -33.20 15.92 -1.20
CA ALA A 231 -33.20 17.38 -1.24
C ALA A 231 -33.94 17.91 -2.48
N GLU A 232 -33.73 17.30 -3.64
CA GLU A 232 -34.43 17.63 -4.89
C GLU A 232 -35.96 17.53 -4.73
N LYS A 233 -36.44 16.46 -4.08
CA LYS A 233 -37.89 16.26 -3.83
C LYS A 233 -38.47 17.22 -2.80
N LEU A 234 -37.65 17.70 -1.85
CA LEU A 234 -38.07 18.60 -0.79
C LEU A 234 -37.86 20.10 -1.12
N GLY A 235 -37.28 20.42 -2.29
CA GLY A 235 -36.93 21.78 -2.67
C GLY A 235 -35.78 22.36 -1.85
N ALA A 236 -34.91 21.51 -1.25
CA ALA A 236 -33.74 21.90 -0.49
C ALA A 236 -32.48 21.93 -1.38
N ASP A 237 -31.52 22.76 -1.04
CA ASP A 237 -30.23 22.83 -1.72
C ASP A 237 -29.23 21.91 -1.05
N ILE A 238 -28.75 20.87 -1.75
CA ILE A 238 -27.81 19.89 -1.23
C ILE A 238 -26.47 20.53 -0.85
N GLU A 239 -26.06 21.61 -1.53
CA GLU A 239 -24.80 22.30 -1.20
C GLU A 239 -24.91 23.04 0.13
N HIS A 240 -26.06 23.67 0.43
CA HIS A 240 -26.31 24.26 1.73
C HIS A 240 -26.36 23.18 2.84
N VAL A 241 -26.98 22.03 2.56
CA VAL A 241 -26.98 20.88 3.48
C VAL A 241 -25.56 20.41 3.75
N ARG A 242 -24.75 20.23 2.69
CA ARG A 242 -23.33 19.85 2.77
C ARG A 242 -22.55 20.81 3.66
N GLN A 243 -22.71 22.12 3.44
CA GLN A 243 -22.03 23.14 4.25
C GLN A 243 -22.47 23.08 5.72
N GLY A 244 -23.76 22.92 5.95
CA GLY A 244 -24.31 22.84 7.30
C GLY A 244 -23.77 21.65 8.10
N ILE A 245 -23.84 20.44 7.53
CA ILE A 245 -23.34 19.24 8.22
C ILE A 245 -21.82 19.18 8.28
N GLY A 246 -21.12 19.68 7.25
CA GLY A 246 -19.66 19.71 7.19
C GLY A 246 -19.02 20.67 8.19
N ALA A 247 -19.75 21.68 8.67
CA ALA A 247 -19.31 22.60 9.71
C ALA A 247 -19.18 21.94 11.09
N ASP A 248 -19.84 20.79 11.32
CA ASP A 248 -19.63 20.00 12.53
C ASP A 248 -18.26 19.31 12.47
N PRO A 249 -17.31 19.59 13.40
CA PRO A 249 -15.97 19.01 13.38
C PRO A 249 -15.95 17.49 13.52
N ARG A 250 -17.02 16.86 14.02
CA ARG A 250 -17.17 15.40 14.08
C ARG A 250 -17.42 14.80 12.70
N ILE A 251 -17.94 15.59 11.76
CA ILE A 251 -18.23 15.18 10.38
C ILE A 251 -17.13 15.69 9.45
N GLY A 252 -16.86 17.00 9.40
CA GLY A 252 -15.92 17.64 8.50
C GLY A 252 -16.36 17.62 7.03
N TYR A 253 -15.70 18.38 6.18
CA TYR A 253 -16.13 18.63 4.79
C TYR A 253 -15.67 17.56 3.77
N HIS A 254 -14.67 16.75 4.11
CA HIS A 254 -14.09 15.81 3.17
C HIS A 254 -15.05 14.69 2.78
N PHE A 255 -15.10 14.36 1.47
CA PHE A 255 -15.95 13.31 0.91
C PHE A 255 -17.46 13.50 1.10
N LEU A 256 -17.92 14.75 1.24
CA LEU A 256 -19.34 15.12 1.34
C LEU A 256 -19.91 15.74 0.05
N TYR A 257 -19.30 15.48 -1.10
CA TYR A 257 -19.79 16.02 -2.37
C TYR A 257 -20.74 15.03 -3.05
N ALA A 258 -21.96 15.49 -3.35
CA ALA A 258 -22.87 14.76 -4.20
C ALA A 258 -22.40 14.82 -5.66
N GLY A 259 -22.62 13.76 -6.42
CA GLY A 259 -22.26 13.64 -7.83
C GLY A 259 -22.71 12.32 -8.42
N CYS A 260 -22.03 11.82 -9.45
CA CYS A 260 -22.37 10.58 -10.13
C CYS A 260 -22.05 9.29 -9.35
N GLY A 261 -21.53 9.39 -8.14
CA GLY A 261 -21.11 8.28 -7.29
C GLY A 261 -19.60 8.26 -7.04
N TYR A 262 -19.11 7.21 -6.38
CA TYR A 262 -17.68 6.99 -6.24
C TYR A 262 -17.15 6.09 -7.36
N GLY A 263 -15.86 6.23 -7.67
CA GLY A 263 -15.17 5.47 -8.72
C GLY A 263 -13.69 5.33 -8.41
N GLY A 264 -12.89 5.26 -9.47
CA GLY A 264 -11.45 5.05 -9.39
C GLY A 264 -11.06 3.58 -9.27
N SER A 265 -9.77 3.32 -9.16
CA SER A 265 -9.18 1.98 -9.12
C SER A 265 -9.35 1.28 -7.77
N CYS A 266 -9.56 2.04 -6.67
CA CYS A 266 -9.50 1.52 -5.30
C CYS A 266 -10.91 1.27 -4.70
N PHE A 267 -11.77 2.28 -4.62
CA PHE A 267 -13.04 2.18 -3.89
C PHE A 267 -13.94 1.03 -4.36
N PRO A 268 -14.23 0.86 -5.67
CA PRO A 268 -15.09 -0.23 -6.11
C PRO A 268 -14.53 -1.62 -5.78
N LYS A 269 -13.21 -1.79 -5.93
CA LYS A 269 -12.52 -3.03 -5.64
C LYS A 269 -12.54 -3.34 -4.13
N ASP A 270 -12.17 -2.37 -3.31
CA ASP A 270 -12.00 -2.57 -1.87
C ASP A 270 -13.35 -2.74 -1.16
N VAL A 271 -14.39 -2.04 -1.61
CA VAL A 271 -15.76 -2.23 -1.10
C VAL A 271 -16.27 -3.63 -1.41
N ARG A 272 -16.05 -4.15 -2.65
CA ARG A 272 -16.45 -5.51 -3.02
C ARG A 272 -15.71 -6.55 -2.18
N ALA A 273 -14.39 -6.39 -2.00
CA ALA A 273 -13.59 -7.29 -1.18
C ALA A 273 -14.05 -7.30 0.29
N LEU A 274 -14.43 -6.15 0.85
CA LEU A 274 -14.98 -6.07 2.21
C LEU A 274 -16.36 -6.74 2.31
N ILE A 275 -17.25 -6.55 1.32
CA ILE A 275 -18.54 -7.24 1.25
C ILE A 275 -18.34 -8.75 1.20
N ARG A 276 -17.40 -9.23 0.38
CA ARG A 276 -17.08 -10.66 0.28
C ARG A 276 -16.58 -11.22 1.60
N THR A 277 -15.63 -10.53 2.25
CA THR A 277 -15.13 -10.89 3.57
C THR A 277 -16.27 -10.98 4.59
N GLY A 278 -17.19 -10.00 4.60
CA GLY A 278 -18.34 -10.00 5.51
C GLY A 278 -19.34 -11.15 5.24
N ALA A 279 -19.44 -11.60 3.99
CA ALA A 279 -20.32 -12.72 3.63
C ALA A 279 -19.73 -14.10 4.01
N GLU A 280 -18.43 -14.19 4.26
CA GLU A 280 -17.72 -15.40 4.66
C GLU A 280 -17.73 -15.63 6.18
N HIS A 281 -18.11 -14.62 6.96
CA HIS A 281 -18.16 -14.60 8.43
C HIS A 281 -19.53 -14.21 8.98
#